data_d92560581408a62a34538718d23f7fb3
#
_entry.id   d92560581408a62a34538718d23f7fb3
#
_cell.length_a   1.000
_cell.length_b   1.000
_cell.length_c   1.000
_cell.angle_alpha   90.00
_cell.angle_beta   90.00
_cell.angle_gamma   90.00
#
_symmetry.space_group_name_H-M   'P 1'
#
loop_
_entity.id
_entity.type
_entity.pdbx_description
1 polymer ?
#
loop_
_entity_poly.entity_id
_entity_poly.type
_entity_poly.pdbx_seq_one_letter_code
_entity_poly.pdbx_strand_id
1 'polypeptide(L)'
;MTRRRSSVLRRLLQGVIILVAGIAVLGGLSSCARTDLATLQDRTPQLELESFFAGETVAFGIFEDRFGNLRRQFRVALNGTVDGDVLTLEEFFLYDDGEKDQRTWVIRKLGKGEDGLMRYAGNAADVTGTARGGIAGNAMNWQYDVVLSMSGQELEVHFDDWIYRQHEDVAINRAYVSKFGIEIGAVTIVFLRGDAAKALQPLDLENWS
;
A
#
# COMPACT_ATOMS: atom_id res chain seq x y z
N MET A 1 55.98 33.93 -8.67
CA MET A 1 55.19 33.54 -7.45
C MET A 1 53.82 32.90 -7.75
N THR A 2 53.47 32.57 -8.98
CA THR A 2 52.10 32.10 -9.42
C THR A 2 51.92 30.59 -9.46
N ARG A 3 52.95 29.78 -9.49
CA ARG A 3 52.88 28.31 -9.63
C ARG A 3 52.46 27.52 -8.32
N ARG A 4 52.63 28.13 -7.16
CA ARG A 4 52.35 27.46 -5.87
C ARG A 4 50.86 27.56 -5.46
N ARG A 5 50.13 28.61 -5.93
CA ARG A 5 48.70 28.79 -5.62
C ARG A 5 47.80 27.80 -6.38
N SER A 6 48.16 27.38 -7.58
CA SER A 6 47.37 26.46 -8.40
C SER A 6 47.37 25.01 -7.84
N SER A 7 48.45 24.57 -7.19
CA SER A 7 48.58 23.23 -6.62
C SER A 7 47.77 23.06 -5.31
N VAL A 8 47.65 24.12 -4.51
CA VAL A 8 46.84 24.13 -3.29
C VAL A 8 45.37 24.12 -3.62
N LEU A 9 44.94 24.95 -4.59
CA LEU A 9 43.54 25.01 -5.05
C LEU A 9 43.11 23.67 -5.66
N ARG A 10 43.96 23.02 -6.43
CA ARG A 10 43.69 21.70 -7.03
C ARG A 10 43.55 20.60 -5.98
N ARG A 11 44.37 20.62 -4.91
CA ARG A 11 44.27 19.66 -3.77
C ARG A 11 43.01 19.89 -2.94
N LEU A 12 42.58 21.15 -2.73
CA LEU A 12 41.34 21.50 -2.07
C LEU A 12 40.11 21.04 -2.89
N LEU A 13 40.12 21.26 -4.22
CA LEU A 13 39.05 20.81 -5.10
C LEU A 13 38.96 19.28 -5.12
N GLN A 14 40.06 18.56 -5.16
CA GLN A 14 40.11 17.08 -5.08
C GLN A 14 39.58 16.57 -3.73
N GLY A 15 39.93 17.23 -2.62
CA GLY A 15 39.40 16.90 -1.30
C GLY A 15 37.90 17.06 -1.16
N VAL A 16 37.37 18.17 -1.73
CA VAL A 16 35.88 18.41 -1.76
C VAL A 16 35.17 17.40 -2.62
N ILE A 17 35.71 17.03 -3.79
CA ILE A 17 35.11 16.02 -4.68
C ILE A 17 35.11 14.65 -3.99
N ILE A 18 36.17 14.26 -3.30
CA ILE A 18 36.23 12.99 -2.57
C ILE A 18 35.25 13.00 -1.40
N LEU A 19 35.09 14.12 -0.68
CA LEU A 19 34.15 14.26 0.43
C LEU A 19 32.70 14.16 -0.06
N VAL A 20 32.35 14.84 -1.16
CA VAL A 20 31.01 14.80 -1.77
C VAL A 20 30.72 13.40 -2.33
N ALA A 21 31.68 12.74 -2.97
CA ALA A 21 31.53 11.37 -3.45
C ALA A 21 31.38 10.39 -2.27
N GLY A 22 32.10 10.57 -1.16
CA GLY A 22 31.97 9.77 0.07
C GLY A 22 30.60 9.92 0.73
N ILE A 23 30.03 11.14 0.78
CA ILE A 23 28.70 11.41 1.32
C ILE A 23 27.63 10.80 0.40
N ALA A 24 27.79 10.86 -0.93
CA ALA A 24 26.87 10.25 -1.89
C ALA A 24 26.84 8.70 -1.77
N VAL A 25 27.98 8.07 -1.51
CA VAL A 25 28.08 6.61 -1.31
C VAL A 25 27.47 6.19 0.03
N LEU A 26 27.67 6.96 1.10
CA LEU A 26 27.06 6.69 2.41
C LEU A 26 25.54 6.96 2.43
N GLY A 27 25.06 7.94 1.67
CA GLY A 27 23.62 8.22 1.52
C GLY A 27 22.88 7.18 0.69
N GLY A 28 23.57 6.47 -0.21
CA GLY A 28 22.97 5.43 -1.06
C GLY A 28 22.71 4.08 -0.39
N LEU A 29 23.22 3.87 0.84
CA LEU A 29 23.06 2.59 1.56
C LEU A 29 21.86 2.55 2.52
N SER A 30 21.11 3.63 2.66
CA SER A 30 19.85 3.65 3.42
C SER A 30 18.67 3.33 2.51
N SER A 31 18.75 2.24 1.74
CA SER A 31 17.55 1.59 1.24
C SER A 31 16.86 1.00 2.47
N CYS A 32 15.77 1.62 2.91
CA CYS A 32 14.84 0.96 3.83
C CYS A 32 14.34 -0.30 3.12
N ALA A 33 15.03 -1.42 3.33
CA ALA A 33 14.58 -2.71 2.82
C ALA A 33 13.23 -2.99 3.49
N ARG A 34 12.16 -2.96 2.69
CA ARG A 34 10.84 -3.40 3.16
C ARG A 34 10.91 -4.90 3.48
N THR A 35 10.01 -5.34 4.33
CA THR A 35 9.91 -6.74 4.73
C THR A 35 9.85 -7.64 3.48
N ASP A 36 10.68 -8.67 3.44
CA ASP A 36 10.54 -9.72 2.44
C ASP A 36 9.35 -10.61 2.83
N LEU A 37 8.38 -10.70 1.93
CA LEU A 37 7.14 -11.45 2.14
C LEU A 37 7.41 -12.92 2.50
N ALA A 38 8.43 -13.54 1.90
CA ALA A 38 8.79 -14.93 2.15
C ALA A 38 9.16 -15.20 3.64
N THR A 39 9.66 -14.19 4.34
CA THR A 39 10.01 -14.32 5.78
C THR A 39 8.80 -14.46 6.70
N LEU A 40 7.60 -14.22 6.17
CA LEU A 40 6.34 -14.26 6.93
C LEU A 40 5.58 -15.59 6.74
N GLN A 41 6.14 -16.57 6.02
CA GLN A 41 5.45 -17.80 5.61
C GLN A 41 4.86 -18.60 6.77
N ASP A 42 5.53 -18.60 7.94
CA ASP A 42 5.10 -19.35 9.13
C ASP A 42 4.23 -18.53 10.09
N ARG A 43 3.90 -17.26 9.72
CA ARG A 43 3.07 -16.40 10.57
C ARG A 43 1.60 -16.82 10.52
N THR A 44 0.93 -16.74 11.68
CA THR A 44 -0.49 -17.08 11.86
C THR A 44 -1.25 -15.89 12.45
N PRO A 45 -2.59 -15.85 12.26
CA PRO A 45 -3.44 -16.76 11.47
C PRO A 45 -3.17 -16.61 9.97
N GLN A 46 -3.19 -17.73 9.23
CA GLN A 46 -2.95 -17.70 7.76
C GLN A 46 -3.96 -16.79 7.08
N LEU A 47 -3.49 -15.97 6.14
CA LEU A 47 -4.37 -15.15 5.31
C LEU A 47 -4.73 -15.92 4.03
N GLU A 48 -6.02 -16.10 3.82
CA GLU A 48 -6.61 -16.51 2.55
C GLU A 48 -7.53 -15.39 2.11
N LEU A 49 -7.22 -14.76 0.98
CA LEU A 49 -7.88 -13.54 0.53
C LEU A 49 -9.38 -13.78 0.32
N GLU A 50 -9.71 -14.88 -0.37
CA GLU A 50 -11.07 -15.26 -0.71
C GLU A 50 -11.90 -15.52 0.57
N SER A 51 -11.33 -16.23 1.55
CA SER A 51 -12.06 -16.55 2.78
C SER A 51 -12.20 -15.33 3.70
N PHE A 52 -11.22 -14.41 3.68
CA PHE A 52 -11.27 -13.22 4.53
C PHE A 52 -12.27 -12.17 3.99
N PHE A 53 -12.30 -11.95 2.68
CA PHE A 53 -13.16 -10.93 2.07
C PHE A 53 -14.48 -11.47 1.49
N ALA A 54 -14.79 -12.76 1.60
CA ALA A 54 -16.10 -13.29 1.22
C ALA A 54 -17.20 -12.72 2.11
N GLY A 55 -18.27 -12.19 1.48
CA GLY A 55 -19.40 -11.57 2.16
C GLY A 55 -19.11 -10.14 2.60
N GLU A 56 -19.77 -9.73 3.67
CA GLU A 56 -19.72 -8.36 4.16
C GLU A 56 -18.52 -8.12 5.08
N THR A 57 -17.81 -7.04 4.82
CA THR A 57 -16.68 -6.53 5.60
C THR A 57 -16.87 -5.04 5.80
N VAL A 58 -16.44 -4.47 6.91
CA VAL A 58 -16.37 -3.03 7.12
C VAL A 58 -14.93 -2.60 7.35
N ALA A 59 -14.59 -1.39 6.95
CA ALA A 59 -13.24 -0.89 7.15
C ALA A 59 -13.25 0.59 7.57
N PHE A 60 -12.21 0.97 8.31
CA PHE A 60 -11.94 2.33 8.73
C PHE A 60 -10.49 2.65 8.38
N GLY A 61 -10.26 3.80 7.77
CA GLY A 61 -8.94 4.16 7.31
C GLY A 61 -8.62 5.63 7.46
N ILE A 62 -7.31 5.89 7.44
CA ILE A 62 -6.73 7.22 7.42
C ILE A 62 -5.69 7.31 6.31
N PHE A 63 -5.56 8.50 5.72
CA PHE A 63 -4.45 8.86 4.85
C PHE A 63 -3.61 9.94 5.55
N GLU A 64 -2.32 9.69 5.65
CA GLU A 64 -1.32 10.60 6.20
C GLU A 64 -0.31 10.97 5.10
N ASP A 65 0.10 12.23 5.06
CA ASP A 65 1.21 12.62 4.21
C ASP A 65 2.56 12.08 4.75
N ARG A 66 3.63 12.21 3.96
CA ARG A 66 4.97 11.72 4.34
C ARG A 66 5.54 12.32 5.62
N PHE A 67 4.93 13.38 6.17
CA PHE A 67 5.34 14.01 7.43
C PHE A 67 4.47 13.56 8.62
N GLY A 68 3.54 12.61 8.38
CA GLY A 68 2.62 12.09 9.40
C GLY A 68 1.42 13.00 9.68
N ASN A 69 1.17 14.01 8.84
CA ASN A 69 -0.03 14.81 9.00
C ASN A 69 -1.25 14.07 8.47
N LEU A 70 -2.30 13.94 9.29
CA LEU A 70 -3.58 13.42 8.86
C LEU A 70 -4.16 14.32 7.75
N ARG A 71 -4.51 13.72 6.62
CA ARG A 71 -5.05 14.41 5.44
C ARG A 71 -6.48 14.05 5.16
N ARG A 72 -6.87 12.79 5.42
CA ARG A 72 -8.22 12.30 5.14
C ARG A 72 -8.52 11.11 6.02
N GLN A 73 -9.77 10.99 6.43
CA GLN A 73 -10.32 9.81 7.09
C GLN A 73 -11.43 9.22 6.23
N PHE A 74 -11.67 7.93 6.33
CA PHE A 74 -12.73 7.29 5.57
C PHE A 74 -13.23 6.01 6.26
N ARG A 75 -14.45 5.64 5.92
CA ARG A 75 -15.04 4.34 6.23
C ARG A 75 -15.50 3.67 4.96
N VAL A 76 -15.49 2.35 4.93
CA VAL A 76 -15.81 1.57 3.74
C VAL A 76 -16.71 0.41 4.11
N ALA A 77 -17.80 0.24 3.38
CA ALA A 77 -18.52 -1.02 3.35
C ALA A 77 -18.04 -1.84 2.15
N LEU A 78 -17.69 -3.10 2.39
CA LEU A 78 -17.18 -4.00 1.37
C LEU A 78 -18.10 -5.21 1.25
N ASN A 79 -18.30 -5.68 0.01
CA ASN A 79 -19.01 -6.91 -0.27
C ASN A 79 -18.21 -7.78 -1.24
N GLY A 80 -17.78 -8.94 -0.78
CA GLY A 80 -16.96 -9.87 -1.55
C GLY A 80 -17.74 -11.06 -2.06
N THR A 81 -17.67 -11.32 -3.36
CA THR A 81 -18.21 -12.51 -4.01
C THR A 81 -17.09 -13.36 -4.58
N VAL A 82 -17.11 -14.65 -4.28
CA VAL A 82 -16.10 -15.61 -4.74
C VAL A 82 -16.72 -16.58 -5.74
N ASP A 83 -16.10 -16.67 -6.93
CA ASP A 83 -16.45 -17.65 -7.96
C ASP A 83 -15.15 -18.35 -8.41
N GLY A 84 -14.99 -19.59 -7.97
CA GLY A 84 -13.75 -20.36 -8.16
C GLY A 84 -12.52 -19.62 -7.64
N ASP A 85 -11.58 -19.30 -8.54
CA ASP A 85 -10.35 -18.57 -8.22
C ASP A 85 -10.47 -17.05 -8.33
N VAL A 86 -11.70 -16.52 -8.46
CA VAL A 86 -11.94 -15.08 -8.63
C VAL A 86 -12.69 -14.52 -7.43
N LEU A 87 -12.11 -13.51 -6.80
CA LEU A 87 -12.77 -12.64 -5.82
C LEU A 87 -13.16 -11.33 -6.51
N THR A 88 -14.45 -11.02 -6.51
CA THR A 88 -14.96 -9.69 -6.83
C THR A 88 -15.27 -8.98 -5.53
N LEU A 89 -14.64 -7.82 -5.30
CA LEU A 89 -14.78 -7.05 -4.08
C LEU A 89 -15.30 -5.66 -4.43
N GLU A 90 -16.53 -5.38 -4.01
CA GLU A 90 -17.18 -4.08 -4.16
C GLU A 90 -16.91 -3.27 -2.90
N GLU A 91 -16.42 -2.05 -3.05
CA GLU A 91 -16.03 -1.13 -1.98
C GLU A 91 -16.83 0.17 -2.11
N PHE A 92 -17.52 0.59 -1.05
CA PHE A 92 -18.29 1.83 -0.97
C PHE A 92 -17.69 2.71 0.11
N PHE A 93 -17.17 3.85 -0.29
CA PHE A 93 -16.43 4.78 0.58
C PHE A 93 -17.31 5.95 1.01
N LEU A 94 -17.15 6.38 2.25
CA LEU A 94 -17.50 7.71 2.74
C LEU A 94 -16.28 8.34 3.38
N TYR A 95 -15.92 9.52 2.91
CA TYR A 95 -14.81 10.31 3.43
C TYR A 95 -15.29 11.37 4.43
N ASP A 96 -14.37 11.89 5.27
CA ASP A 96 -14.65 12.87 6.32
C ASP A 96 -15.06 14.26 5.79
N ASP A 97 -14.82 14.53 4.50
CA ASP A 97 -15.31 15.73 3.80
C ASP A 97 -16.71 15.52 3.14
N GLY A 98 -17.31 14.35 3.33
CA GLY A 98 -18.61 13.97 2.77
C GLY A 98 -18.58 13.44 1.33
N GLU A 99 -17.38 13.38 0.71
CA GLU A 99 -17.22 12.74 -0.59
C GLU A 99 -17.54 11.25 -0.49
N LYS A 100 -18.17 10.70 -1.53
CA LYS A 100 -18.47 9.28 -1.68
C LYS A 100 -17.75 8.75 -2.92
N ASP A 101 -17.25 7.53 -2.83
CA ASP A 101 -16.60 6.85 -3.94
C ASP A 101 -16.96 5.38 -3.95
N GLN A 102 -16.74 4.73 -5.08
CA GLN A 102 -16.96 3.30 -5.26
C GLN A 102 -15.84 2.70 -6.10
N ARG A 103 -15.35 1.54 -5.66
CA ARG A 103 -14.37 0.75 -6.41
C ARG A 103 -14.81 -0.71 -6.45
N THR A 104 -14.56 -1.36 -7.57
CA THR A 104 -14.75 -2.81 -7.69
C THR A 104 -13.44 -3.43 -8.14
N TRP A 105 -12.89 -4.28 -7.29
CA TRP A 105 -11.77 -5.13 -7.63
C TRP A 105 -12.25 -6.46 -8.20
N VAL A 106 -11.57 -6.92 -9.24
CA VAL A 106 -11.64 -8.32 -9.72
C VAL A 106 -10.27 -8.92 -9.53
N ILE A 107 -10.12 -9.79 -8.54
CA ILE A 107 -8.84 -10.39 -8.12
C ILE A 107 -8.86 -11.88 -8.42
N ARG A 108 -7.85 -12.35 -9.15
CA ARG A 108 -7.69 -13.76 -9.53
C ARG A 108 -6.52 -14.39 -8.80
N LYS A 109 -6.75 -15.54 -8.20
CA LYS A 109 -5.72 -16.43 -7.67
C LYS A 109 -5.01 -17.14 -8.82
N LEU A 110 -3.68 -17.05 -8.83
CA LEU A 110 -2.84 -17.61 -9.93
C LEU A 110 -2.15 -18.92 -9.55
N GLY A 111 -2.29 -19.36 -8.28
CA GLY A 111 -1.56 -20.49 -7.76
C GLY A 111 -0.20 -20.10 -7.15
N LYS A 112 0.60 -21.12 -6.80
CA LYS A 112 1.92 -20.91 -6.20
C LYS A 112 2.97 -20.61 -7.24
N GLY A 113 3.79 -19.59 -6.97
CA GLY A 113 5.00 -19.29 -7.72
C GLY A 113 6.14 -20.27 -7.41
N GLU A 114 7.26 -20.12 -8.10
CA GLU A 114 8.47 -20.94 -7.90
C GLU A 114 9.04 -20.81 -6.48
N ASP A 115 8.82 -19.68 -5.84
CA ASP A 115 9.18 -19.40 -4.45
C ASP A 115 8.18 -19.98 -3.41
N GLY A 116 7.16 -20.69 -3.88
CA GLY A 116 6.12 -21.30 -3.05
C GLY A 116 5.03 -20.36 -2.55
N LEU A 117 5.14 -19.05 -2.81
CA LEU A 117 4.14 -18.06 -2.41
C LEU A 117 2.89 -18.10 -3.29
N MET A 118 1.72 -17.98 -2.68
CA MET A 118 0.47 -17.85 -3.43
C MET A 118 0.44 -16.50 -4.16
N ARG A 119 0.18 -16.51 -5.46
CA ARG A 119 0.19 -15.34 -6.34
C ARG A 119 -1.22 -14.93 -6.72
N TYR A 120 -1.39 -13.61 -6.87
CA TYR A 120 -2.63 -12.98 -7.26
C TYR A 120 -2.38 -11.91 -8.32
N ALA A 121 -3.38 -11.69 -9.17
CA ALA A 121 -3.44 -10.56 -10.09
C ALA A 121 -4.85 -9.98 -10.06
N GLY A 122 -4.99 -8.66 -10.23
CA GLY A 122 -6.30 -8.03 -10.19
C GLY A 122 -6.34 -6.70 -10.93
N ASN A 123 -7.56 -6.23 -11.14
CA ASN A 123 -7.83 -4.97 -11.83
C ASN A 123 -8.98 -4.25 -11.11
N ALA A 124 -8.97 -2.92 -11.16
CA ALA A 124 -10.07 -2.03 -10.84
C ALA A 124 -10.10 -0.89 -11.88
N ALA A 125 -11.17 -0.14 -11.93
CA ALA A 125 -11.38 0.85 -13.00
C ALA A 125 -10.37 2.01 -12.99
N ASP A 126 -9.88 2.36 -11.81
CA ASP A 126 -8.88 3.41 -11.57
C ASP A 126 -7.43 2.91 -11.57
N VAL A 127 -7.22 1.60 -11.72
CA VAL A 127 -5.89 0.96 -11.72
C VAL A 127 -5.31 0.91 -13.13
N THR A 128 -4.12 1.43 -13.29
CA THR A 128 -3.36 1.35 -14.54
C THR A 128 -2.72 -0.04 -14.67
N GLY A 129 -3.04 -0.73 -15.76
CA GLY A 129 -2.49 -2.07 -16.01
C GLY A 129 -3.09 -3.14 -15.09
N THR A 130 -2.25 -3.98 -14.50
CA THR A 130 -2.67 -5.11 -13.66
C THR A 130 -1.94 -5.05 -12.33
N ALA A 131 -2.70 -4.98 -11.24
CA ALA A 131 -2.19 -5.15 -9.89
C ALA A 131 -1.67 -6.57 -9.67
N ARG A 132 -0.58 -6.71 -8.92
CA ARG A 132 0.05 -8.00 -8.65
C ARG A 132 0.49 -8.10 -7.20
N GLY A 133 0.47 -9.32 -6.67
CA GLY A 133 0.97 -9.57 -5.33
C GLY A 133 1.02 -11.02 -4.96
N GLY A 134 1.29 -11.24 -3.67
CA GLY A 134 1.39 -12.58 -3.12
C GLY A 134 1.07 -12.63 -1.65
N ILE A 135 0.82 -13.84 -1.16
CA ILE A 135 0.53 -14.14 0.23
C ILE A 135 1.58 -15.10 0.78
N ALA A 136 2.07 -14.78 1.99
CA ALA A 136 2.85 -15.68 2.83
C ALA A 136 2.37 -15.58 4.28
N GLY A 137 2.02 -16.71 4.88
CA GLY A 137 1.53 -16.75 6.24
C GLY A 137 0.32 -15.86 6.46
N ASN A 138 0.43 -14.90 7.35
CA ASN A 138 -0.65 -13.97 7.67
C ASN A 138 -0.61 -12.67 6.87
N ALA A 139 0.27 -12.56 5.87
CA ALA A 139 0.50 -11.30 5.17
C ALA A 139 0.30 -11.42 3.66
N MET A 140 -0.23 -10.36 3.06
CA MET A 140 -0.27 -10.10 1.63
C MET A 140 0.53 -8.84 1.31
N ASN A 141 1.35 -8.89 0.26
CA ASN A 141 1.83 -7.70 -0.40
C ASN A 141 1.09 -7.54 -1.73
N TRP A 142 0.60 -6.33 -2.02
CA TRP A 142 -0.18 -6.01 -3.21
C TRP A 142 0.27 -4.69 -3.80
N GLN A 143 0.64 -4.67 -5.08
CA GLN A 143 1.24 -3.51 -5.74
C GLN A 143 0.48 -3.15 -7.00
N TYR A 144 0.23 -1.84 -7.19
CA TYR A 144 -0.51 -1.31 -8.33
C TYR A 144 -0.31 0.20 -8.49
N ASP A 145 -0.60 0.69 -9.68
CA ASP A 145 -0.60 2.11 -10.01
C ASP A 145 -2.04 2.59 -10.17
N VAL A 146 -2.36 3.75 -9.61
CA VAL A 146 -3.71 4.36 -9.60
C VAL A 146 -3.64 5.75 -10.19
N VAL A 147 -4.64 6.11 -11.00
CA VAL A 147 -4.86 7.48 -11.43
C VAL A 147 -5.85 8.14 -10.49
N LEU A 148 -5.36 9.03 -9.65
CA LEU A 148 -6.16 9.85 -8.73
C LEU A 148 -6.56 11.15 -9.41
N SER A 149 -7.85 11.52 -9.35
CA SER A 149 -8.33 12.84 -9.76
C SER A 149 -8.29 13.79 -8.58
N MET A 150 -7.35 14.74 -8.60
CA MET A 150 -7.19 15.75 -7.55
C MET A 150 -7.31 17.16 -8.13
N SER A 151 -8.31 17.93 -7.69
CA SER A 151 -8.52 19.32 -8.13
C SER A 151 -8.54 19.49 -9.66
N GLY A 152 -9.11 18.51 -10.39
CA GLY A 152 -9.20 18.53 -11.85
C GLY A 152 -7.92 18.13 -12.59
N GLN A 153 -6.91 17.62 -11.87
CA GLN A 153 -5.69 17.05 -12.45
C GLN A 153 -5.63 15.54 -12.16
N GLU A 154 -5.19 14.78 -13.15
CA GLU A 154 -4.90 13.37 -12.99
C GLU A 154 -3.48 13.18 -12.44
N LEU A 155 -3.37 12.40 -11.39
CA LEU A 155 -2.13 12.09 -10.72
C LEU A 155 -1.96 10.59 -10.65
N GLU A 156 -1.05 10.02 -11.43
CA GLU A 156 -0.68 8.62 -11.30
C GLU A 156 0.28 8.45 -10.11
N VAL A 157 -0.07 7.52 -9.20
CA VAL A 157 0.70 7.17 -8.00
C VAL A 157 0.81 5.67 -7.86
N HIS A 158 1.89 5.20 -7.26
CA HIS A 158 2.15 3.80 -6.97
C HIS A 158 1.74 3.47 -5.53
N PHE A 159 0.97 2.41 -5.37
CA PHE A 159 0.60 1.80 -4.09
C PHE A 159 1.39 0.52 -3.85
N ASP A 160 1.91 0.38 -2.64
CA ASP A 160 2.55 -0.83 -2.13
C ASP A 160 1.88 -1.19 -0.81
N ASP A 161 0.84 -2.03 -0.91
CA ASP A 161 -0.03 -2.42 0.18
C ASP A 161 0.54 -3.64 0.91
N TRP A 162 0.46 -3.59 2.24
CA TRP A 162 0.77 -4.69 3.12
C TRP A 162 -0.42 -4.97 4.03
N ILE A 163 -1.12 -6.08 3.76
CA ILE A 163 -2.26 -6.52 4.55
C ILE A 163 -1.79 -7.60 5.50
N TYR A 164 -2.05 -7.44 6.80
CA TYR A 164 -1.68 -8.37 7.84
C TYR A 164 -2.93 -8.85 8.57
N ARG A 165 -3.26 -10.14 8.45
CA ARG A 165 -4.32 -10.75 9.26
C ARG A 165 -3.85 -10.83 10.70
N GLN A 166 -4.59 -10.22 11.62
CA GLN A 166 -4.27 -10.18 13.06
C GLN A 166 -5.12 -11.15 13.86
N HIS A 167 -6.34 -11.37 13.42
CA HIS A 167 -7.33 -12.24 14.04
C HIS A 167 -8.19 -12.91 12.96
N GLU A 168 -9.05 -13.84 13.35
CA GLU A 168 -10.01 -14.45 12.42
C GLU A 168 -10.84 -13.39 11.68
N ASP A 169 -11.26 -12.35 12.40
CA ASP A 169 -12.14 -11.30 11.92
C ASP A 169 -11.44 -9.93 11.71
N VAL A 170 -10.12 -9.84 11.87
CA VAL A 170 -9.41 -8.56 11.82
C VAL A 170 -8.16 -8.63 10.94
N ALA A 171 -8.04 -7.68 10.02
CA ALA A 171 -6.80 -7.43 9.29
C ALA A 171 -6.46 -5.93 9.29
N ILE A 172 -5.18 -5.64 9.20
CA ILE A 172 -4.66 -4.27 9.09
C ILE A 172 -3.93 -4.16 7.77
N ASN A 173 -4.24 -3.12 7.00
CA ASN A 173 -3.47 -2.72 5.83
C ASN A 173 -2.63 -1.47 6.14
N ARG A 174 -1.38 -1.49 5.69
CA ARG A 174 -0.53 -0.33 5.55
C ARG A 174 -0.09 -0.21 4.10
N ALA A 175 -0.62 0.80 3.40
CA ALA A 175 -0.27 1.10 2.02
C ALA A 175 0.69 2.27 1.96
N TYR A 176 1.81 2.10 1.30
CA TYR A 176 2.75 3.19 1.02
C TYR A 176 2.44 3.76 -0.35
N VAL A 177 2.25 5.08 -0.40
CA VAL A 177 1.91 5.79 -1.63
C VAL A 177 3.13 6.55 -2.10
N SER A 178 3.57 6.29 -3.34
CA SER A 178 4.72 6.96 -3.91
C SER A 178 4.44 7.53 -5.28
N LYS A 179 5.19 8.60 -5.64
CA LYS A 179 5.22 9.19 -6.98
C LYS A 179 6.64 9.34 -7.43
N PHE A 180 6.96 8.89 -8.64
CA PHE A 180 8.32 8.87 -9.18
C PHE A 180 9.35 8.26 -8.21
N GLY A 181 8.95 7.20 -7.48
CA GLY A 181 9.79 6.51 -6.50
C GLY A 181 9.99 7.24 -5.17
N ILE A 182 9.34 8.39 -4.96
CA ILE A 182 9.39 9.15 -3.71
C ILE A 182 8.09 8.91 -2.94
N GLU A 183 8.18 8.45 -1.69
CA GLU A 183 7.02 8.29 -0.83
C GLU A 183 6.39 9.65 -0.51
N ILE A 184 5.11 9.78 -0.78
CA ILE A 184 4.32 11.00 -0.58
C ILE A 184 3.33 10.89 0.58
N GLY A 185 3.02 9.68 1.01
CA GLY A 185 2.11 9.41 2.13
C GLY A 185 1.87 7.94 2.33
N ALA A 186 1.00 7.62 3.27
CA ALA A 186 0.58 6.26 3.54
C ALA A 186 -0.87 6.19 3.99
N VAL A 187 -1.51 5.07 3.66
CA VAL A 187 -2.86 4.73 4.10
C VAL A 187 -2.76 3.64 5.16
N THR A 188 -3.50 3.77 6.24
CA THR A 188 -3.71 2.69 7.22
C THR A 188 -5.19 2.35 7.24
N ILE A 189 -5.53 1.06 7.10
CA ILE A 189 -6.90 0.57 7.10
C ILE A 189 -7.01 -0.58 8.09
N VAL A 190 -8.08 -0.59 8.88
CA VAL A 190 -8.50 -1.75 9.68
C VAL A 190 -9.72 -2.37 9.02
N PHE A 191 -9.62 -3.62 8.62
CA PHE A 191 -10.72 -4.43 8.10
C PHE A 191 -11.31 -5.29 9.22
N LEU A 192 -12.63 -5.30 9.30
CA LEU A 192 -13.41 -6.05 10.25
C LEU A 192 -14.45 -6.89 9.49
N ARG A 193 -14.51 -8.19 9.77
CA ARG A 193 -15.48 -9.12 9.20
C ARG A 193 -16.25 -9.86 10.29
N GLY A 194 -17.12 -10.81 9.90
CA GLY A 194 -17.80 -11.69 10.83
C GLY A 194 -18.58 -10.93 11.90
N ASP A 195 -18.48 -11.35 13.15
CA ASP A 195 -19.22 -10.74 14.26
C ASP A 195 -18.71 -9.32 14.59
N ALA A 196 -17.43 -9.03 14.33
CA ALA A 196 -16.89 -7.67 14.49
C ALA A 196 -17.53 -6.69 13.51
N ALA A 197 -17.75 -7.09 12.24
CA ALA A 197 -18.44 -6.28 11.26
C ALA A 197 -19.93 -6.12 11.60
N LYS A 198 -20.61 -7.21 11.99
CA LYS A 198 -22.05 -7.19 12.33
C LYS A 198 -22.37 -6.21 13.46
N ALA A 199 -21.46 -6.05 14.43
CA ALA A 199 -21.65 -5.12 15.54
C ALA A 199 -21.63 -3.65 15.11
N LEU A 200 -21.10 -3.35 13.89
CA LEU A 200 -20.94 -2.01 13.33
C LEU A 200 -21.90 -1.76 12.15
N GLN A 201 -22.73 -2.74 11.79
CA GLN A 201 -23.67 -2.61 10.68
C GLN A 201 -25.06 -2.19 11.14
N PRO A 202 -25.85 -1.47 10.28
CA PRO A 202 -25.39 -0.94 9.00
C PRO A 202 -24.39 0.19 9.20
N LEU A 203 -23.29 0.16 8.44
CA LEU A 203 -22.30 1.24 8.47
C LEU A 203 -22.94 2.49 7.84
N ASP A 204 -22.95 3.62 8.57
CA ASP A 204 -23.45 4.87 8.02
C ASP A 204 -22.50 5.39 6.94
N LEU A 205 -22.93 5.33 5.68
CA LEU A 205 -22.26 5.89 4.51
C LEU A 205 -22.98 7.14 3.97
N GLU A 206 -23.92 7.71 4.75
CA GLU A 206 -24.62 8.94 4.36
C GLU A 206 -24.02 10.16 5.07
N ASN A 207 -23.66 10.03 6.34
CA ASN A 207 -23.21 11.14 7.16
C ASN A 207 -21.91 10.79 7.87
N TRP A 208 -20.96 11.71 7.79
CA TRP A 208 -19.76 11.66 8.61
C TRP A 208 -20.02 12.37 9.94
N SER A 209 -20.49 11.67 10.94
CA SER A 209 -20.77 12.22 12.28
C SER A 209 -20.12 11.36 13.36
#